data_3bed233bc97eb9db51ae53fc7be56192
#
_entry.id   3bed233bc97eb9db51ae53fc7be56192
#
_cell.length_a   1.000
_cell.length_b   1.000
_cell.length_c   1.000
_cell.angle_alpha   90.00
_cell.angle_beta   90.00
_cell.angle_gamma   90.00
#
_symmetry.space_group_name_H-M   'P 1'
#
loop_
_entity.id
_entity.type
_entity.pdbx_description
1 polymer ?
#
loop_
_entity_poly.entity_id
_entity_poly.type
_entity_poly.pdbx_seq_one_letter_code
_entity_poly.pdbx_strand_id
1 'polypeptide(L)'
;MTPEAEAEKTSGEIPPNLPVMNTLMAADRTLMSWTRTSLSLLSFGFTIFKILQAFQEEGKLVRTDIPRDAGLFLTAMGTFAMVMGTLEYWQTLKVLHQQRIFGRPRAPLIMAMIMSVSGVLLFVSILWKLL
;
A
#
# COMPACT_ATOMS: atom_id res chain seq x y z
N MET A 1 -29.70 -40.41 15.73
CA MET A 1 -29.28 -39.04 15.42
C MET A 1 -29.96 -38.60 14.15
N THR A 2 -30.75 -37.55 14.22
CA THR A 2 -31.41 -37.00 13.03
C THR A 2 -30.45 -36.11 12.26
N PRO A 3 -30.53 -36.03 10.92
CA PRO A 3 -29.67 -35.13 10.13
C PRO A 3 -29.76 -33.67 10.54
N GLU A 4 -30.88 -33.26 11.10
CA GLU A 4 -31.11 -31.92 11.62
C GLU A 4 -30.25 -31.61 12.88
N ALA A 5 -30.03 -32.60 13.76
CA ALA A 5 -29.18 -32.45 14.94
C ALA A 5 -27.69 -32.34 14.58
N GLU A 6 -27.25 -33.00 13.48
CA GLU A 6 -25.90 -32.84 12.94
C GLU A 6 -25.70 -31.50 12.26
N ALA A 7 -26.70 -31.01 11.52
CA ALA A 7 -26.66 -29.69 10.90
C ALA A 7 -26.65 -28.57 11.95
N GLU A 8 -27.40 -28.71 13.05
CA GLU A 8 -27.40 -27.75 14.15
C GLU A 8 -26.06 -27.76 14.91
N LYS A 9 -25.44 -28.92 15.12
CA LYS A 9 -24.09 -29.01 15.70
C LYS A 9 -23.03 -28.37 14.80
N THR A 10 -23.14 -28.53 13.49
CA THR A 10 -22.17 -27.97 12.55
C THR A 10 -22.34 -26.46 12.37
N SER A 11 -23.56 -25.94 12.47
CA SER A 11 -23.83 -24.48 12.40
C SER A 11 -23.47 -23.73 13.68
N GLY A 12 -23.39 -24.42 14.83
CA GLY A 12 -22.97 -23.85 16.12
C GLY A 12 -21.46 -23.85 16.36
N GLU A 13 -20.69 -24.61 15.60
CA GLU A 13 -19.24 -24.64 15.70
C GLU A 13 -18.60 -23.55 14.81
N ILE A 14 -18.58 -22.31 15.34
CA ILE A 14 -17.75 -21.25 14.79
C ILE A 14 -16.29 -21.66 15.01
N PRO A 15 -15.45 -21.79 13.94
CA PRO A 15 -14.03 -22.10 14.11
C PRO A 15 -13.38 -21.09 15.05
N PRO A 16 -12.57 -21.50 16.04
CA PRO A 16 -11.98 -20.59 17.03
C PRO A 16 -11.08 -19.49 16.41
N ASN A 17 -10.68 -19.66 15.15
CA ASN A 17 -9.86 -18.75 14.35
C ASN A 17 -10.70 -17.81 13.47
N LEU A 18 -12.03 -17.91 13.46
CA LEU A 18 -12.88 -17.05 12.61
C LEU A 18 -12.72 -15.54 12.89
N PRO A 19 -12.66 -15.06 14.13
CA PRO A 19 -12.41 -13.66 14.43
C PRO A 19 -11.05 -13.18 13.91
N VAL A 20 -10.02 -14.02 14.00
CA VAL A 20 -8.68 -13.72 13.51
C VAL A 20 -8.64 -13.66 11.99
N MET A 21 -9.31 -14.60 11.31
CA MET A 21 -9.44 -14.59 9.86
C MET A 21 -10.17 -13.35 9.36
N ASN A 22 -11.24 -12.94 10.05
CA ASN A 22 -11.97 -11.72 9.71
C ASN A 22 -11.08 -10.47 9.88
N THR A 23 -10.28 -10.40 10.94
CA THR A 23 -9.33 -9.30 11.16
C THR A 23 -8.26 -9.27 10.08
N LEU A 24 -7.74 -10.42 9.66
CA LEU A 24 -6.76 -10.51 8.56
C LEU A 24 -7.35 -10.05 7.23
N MET A 25 -8.58 -10.47 6.91
CA MET A 25 -9.26 -10.02 5.70
C MET A 25 -9.54 -8.52 5.72
N ALA A 26 -9.88 -7.96 6.88
CA ALA A 26 -10.06 -6.53 7.06
C ALA A 26 -8.73 -5.78 6.85
N ALA A 27 -7.64 -6.28 7.41
CA ALA A 27 -6.30 -5.72 7.22
C ALA A 27 -5.86 -5.78 5.74
N ASP A 28 -6.11 -6.90 5.06
CA ASP A 28 -5.82 -7.03 3.63
C ASP A 28 -6.60 -6.00 2.78
N ARG A 29 -7.87 -5.76 3.09
CA ARG A 29 -8.67 -4.72 2.42
C ARG A 29 -8.13 -3.33 2.66
N THR A 30 -7.73 -3.03 3.89
CA THR A 30 -7.12 -1.75 4.25
C THR A 30 -5.82 -1.54 3.51
N LEU A 31 -4.94 -2.53 3.49
CA LEU A 31 -3.68 -2.47 2.74
C LEU A 31 -3.91 -2.26 1.24
N MET A 32 -4.87 -2.96 0.65
CA MET A 32 -5.24 -2.78 -0.76
C MET A 32 -5.73 -1.37 -1.06
N SER A 33 -6.49 -0.77 -0.13
CA SER A 33 -6.93 0.62 -0.24
C SER A 33 -5.76 1.60 -0.20
N TRP A 34 -4.84 1.44 0.75
CA TRP A 34 -3.61 2.24 0.85
C TRP A 34 -2.74 2.12 -0.41
N THR A 35 -2.55 0.90 -0.89
CA THR A 35 -1.78 0.61 -2.11
C THR A 35 -2.35 1.32 -3.32
N ARG A 36 -3.67 1.26 -3.50
CA ARG A 36 -4.34 1.93 -4.62
C ARG A 36 -4.17 3.44 -4.57
N THR A 37 -4.38 4.05 -3.42
CA THR A 37 -4.22 5.50 -3.24
C THR A 37 -2.78 5.94 -3.45
N SER A 38 -1.84 5.22 -2.88
CA SER A 38 -0.40 5.50 -3.02
C SER A 38 0.07 5.38 -4.45
N LEU A 39 -0.36 4.34 -5.16
CA LEU A 39 -0.01 4.13 -6.56
C LEU A 39 -0.57 5.25 -7.46
N SER A 40 -1.79 5.68 -7.18
CA SER A 40 -2.39 6.82 -7.92
C SER A 40 -1.61 8.11 -7.70
N LEU A 41 -1.25 8.43 -6.46
CA LEU A 41 -0.45 9.62 -6.12
C LEU A 41 0.95 9.56 -6.74
N LEU A 42 1.62 8.41 -6.67
CA LEU A 42 2.93 8.18 -7.29
C LEU A 42 2.88 8.36 -8.81
N SER A 43 1.93 7.71 -9.47
CA SER A 43 1.76 7.80 -10.92
C SER A 43 1.47 9.22 -11.37
N PHE A 44 0.57 9.90 -10.67
CA PHE A 44 0.19 11.26 -11.00
C PHE A 44 1.34 12.23 -10.77
N GLY A 45 2.00 12.13 -9.62
CA GLY A 45 3.16 12.96 -9.28
C GLY A 45 4.31 12.79 -10.25
N PHE A 46 4.64 11.53 -10.61
CA PHE A 46 5.68 11.24 -11.59
C PHE A 46 5.32 11.77 -12.99
N THR A 47 4.08 11.61 -13.42
CA THR A 47 3.62 12.09 -14.71
C THR A 47 3.73 13.61 -14.81
N ILE A 48 3.24 14.33 -13.80
CA ILE A 48 3.38 15.80 -13.74
C ILE A 48 4.84 16.20 -13.79
N PHE A 49 5.68 15.58 -12.97
CA PHE A 49 7.11 15.87 -12.95
C PHE A 49 7.76 15.69 -14.32
N LYS A 50 7.48 14.59 -15.02
CA LYS A 50 8.03 14.29 -16.36
C LYS A 50 7.53 15.24 -17.42
N ILE A 51 6.24 15.56 -17.44
CA ILE A 51 5.65 16.50 -18.42
C ILE A 51 6.28 17.88 -18.26
N LEU A 52 6.42 18.33 -17.02
CA LEU A 52 6.98 19.66 -16.75
C LEU A 52 8.46 19.74 -17.06
N GLN A 53 9.22 18.64 -16.82
CA GLN A 53 10.61 18.53 -17.23
C GLN A 53 10.72 18.66 -18.75
N ALA A 54 9.88 17.95 -19.51
CA ALA A 54 9.87 18.02 -20.97
C ALA A 54 9.58 19.44 -21.50
N PHE A 55 8.62 20.13 -20.89
CA PHE A 55 8.30 21.51 -21.28
C PHE A 55 9.43 22.51 -20.94
N GLN A 56 10.18 22.27 -19.87
CA GLN A 56 11.35 23.10 -19.55
C GLN A 56 12.48 22.90 -20.57
N GLU A 57 12.70 21.67 -21.02
CA GLU A 57 13.70 21.34 -22.04
C GLU A 57 13.36 21.95 -23.40
N GLU A 58 12.06 22.08 -23.73
CA GLU A 58 11.58 22.74 -24.95
C GLU A 58 11.53 24.28 -24.86
N GLY A 59 11.90 24.88 -23.73
CA GLY A 59 11.88 26.32 -23.53
C GLY A 59 10.50 26.96 -23.50
N LYS A 60 9.44 26.17 -23.41
CA LYS A 60 8.04 26.63 -23.42
C LYS A 60 7.53 27.15 -22.09
N LEU A 61 8.24 26.88 -21.02
CA LEU A 61 7.91 27.36 -19.67
C LEU A 61 8.96 28.32 -19.17
N VAL A 62 8.53 29.53 -18.86
CA VAL A 62 9.30 30.43 -17.99
C VAL A 62 9.53 29.70 -16.68
N ARG A 63 10.76 29.75 -16.16
CA ARG A 63 11.20 29.12 -14.90
C ARG A 63 10.23 29.41 -13.74
N THR A 64 9.17 28.64 -13.65
CA THR A 64 8.27 28.66 -12.51
C THR A 64 8.50 27.34 -11.79
N ASP A 65 9.13 27.37 -10.62
CA ASP A 65 9.48 26.18 -9.83
C ASP A 65 8.23 25.49 -9.24
N ILE A 66 7.11 26.21 -9.20
CA ILE A 66 5.84 25.77 -8.60
C ILE A 66 5.33 24.41 -9.13
N PRO A 67 5.29 24.14 -10.43
CA PRO A 67 4.77 22.85 -10.92
C PRO A 67 5.69 21.67 -10.64
N ARG A 68 7.00 21.89 -10.58
CA ARG A 68 7.99 20.89 -10.24
C ARG A 68 7.87 20.48 -8.77
N ASP A 69 7.70 21.46 -7.90
CA ASP A 69 7.50 21.24 -6.46
C ASP A 69 6.20 20.49 -6.18
N ALA A 70 5.14 20.77 -6.93
CA ALA A 70 3.88 20.05 -6.84
C ALA A 70 4.03 18.56 -7.21
N GLY A 71 4.72 18.25 -8.31
CA GLY A 71 4.99 16.86 -8.72
C GLY A 71 5.84 16.11 -7.70
N LEU A 72 6.86 16.76 -7.15
CA LEU A 72 7.72 16.22 -6.10
C LEU A 72 6.91 15.98 -4.81
N PHE A 73 6.08 16.94 -4.43
CA PHE A 73 5.20 16.82 -3.25
C PHE A 73 4.22 15.64 -3.36
N LEU A 74 3.57 15.48 -4.52
CA LEU A 74 2.66 14.37 -4.75
C LEU A 74 3.38 13.02 -4.70
N THR A 75 4.56 12.95 -5.29
CA THR A 75 5.39 11.72 -5.26
C THR A 75 5.83 11.39 -3.83
N ALA A 76 6.23 12.39 -3.05
CA ALA A 76 6.58 12.23 -1.65
C ALA A 76 5.39 11.76 -0.80
N MET A 77 4.21 12.37 -1.01
CA MET A 77 2.97 11.97 -0.33
C MET A 77 2.57 10.52 -0.68
N GLY A 78 2.65 10.14 -1.95
CA GLY A 78 2.37 8.77 -2.38
C GLY A 78 3.31 7.76 -1.76
N THR A 79 4.60 8.05 -1.73
CA THR A 79 5.62 7.21 -1.09
C THR A 79 5.39 7.10 0.41
N PHE A 80 5.10 8.20 1.08
CA PHE A 80 4.80 8.24 2.50
C PHE A 80 3.55 7.41 2.85
N ALA A 81 2.47 7.57 2.09
CA ALA A 81 1.24 6.80 2.27
C ALA A 81 1.49 5.29 2.10
N MET A 82 2.32 4.91 1.14
CA MET A 82 2.67 3.51 0.90
C MET A 82 3.46 2.90 2.04
N VAL A 83 4.45 3.63 2.55
CA VAL A 83 5.26 3.20 3.70
C VAL A 83 4.39 3.06 4.95
N MET A 84 3.52 4.05 5.22
CA MET A 84 2.60 4.00 6.37
C MET A 84 1.64 2.82 6.29
N GLY A 85 1.02 2.58 5.14
CA GLY A 85 0.14 1.44 4.94
C GLY A 85 0.85 0.10 5.15
N THR A 86 2.10 -0.01 4.70
CA THR A 86 2.92 -1.22 4.89
C THR A 86 3.28 -1.43 6.37
N LEU A 87 3.63 -0.37 7.09
CA LEU A 87 3.94 -0.44 8.52
C LEU A 87 2.73 -0.84 9.36
N GLU A 88 1.56 -0.26 9.08
CA GLU A 88 0.30 -0.59 9.75
C GLU A 88 -0.06 -2.07 9.55
N TYR A 89 0.06 -2.55 8.33
CA TYR A 89 -0.16 -3.97 8.03
C TYR A 89 0.83 -4.88 8.75
N TRP A 90 2.09 -4.48 8.84
CA TRP A 90 3.12 -5.25 9.52
C TRP A 90 2.90 -5.33 11.03
N GLN A 91 2.44 -4.24 11.64
CA GLN A 91 2.05 -4.22 13.05
C GLN A 91 0.87 -5.16 13.31
N THR A 92 -0.13 -5.14 12.46
CA THR A 92 -1.31 -6.02 12.54
C THR A 92 -0.90 -7.49 12.43
N LEU A 93 -0.01 -7.82 11.49
CA LEU A 93 0.53 -9.18 11.36
C LEU A 93 1.35 -9.61 12.58
N LYS A 94 2.14 -8.70 13.16
CA LYS A 94 2.96 -9.01 14.34
C LYS A 94 2.11 -9.33 15.56
N VAL A 95 1.00 -8.60 15.77
CA VAL A 95 0.03 -8.88 16.83
C VAL A 95 -0.63 -10.24 16.63
N LEU A 96 -0.99 -10.58 15.39
CA LEU A 96 -1.62 -11.86 15.04
C LEU A 96 -0.63 -13.04 15.08
N HIS A 97 0.65 -12.80 14.83
CA HIS A 97 1.69 -13.83 14.91
C HIS A 97 1.95 -14.30 16.36
N GLN A 98 1.73 -13.44 17.36
CA GLN A 98 1.78 -13.83 18.78
C GLN A 98 0.73 -14.88 19.16
N GLN A 99 -0.33 -15.03 18.37
CA GLN A 99 -1.38 -16.03 18.59
C GLN A 99 -1.16 -17.36 17.86
N ARG A 100 0.05 -17.66 17.40
CA ARG A 100 0.46 -18.93 16.75
C ARG A 100 -0.34 -19.33 15.51
N ILE A 101 -0.88 -18.40 14.79
CA ILE A 101 -1.51 -18.69 13.50
C ILE A 101 -0.45 -18.56 12.42
N PHE A 102 0.06 -19.70 11.96
CA PHE A 102 1.01 -19.80 10.87
C PHE A 102 0.38 -19.21 9.58
N GLY A 103 0.61 -17.92 9.33
CA GLY A 103 0.28 -17.27 8.07
C GLY A 103 1.48 -17.37 7.13
N ARG A 104 1.34 -18.09 6.02
CA ARG A 104 2.19 -17.94 4.84
C ARG A 104 2.28 -16.45 4.49
N PRO A 105 3.44 -15.95 4.04
CA PRO A 105 3.52 -14.58 3.54
C PRO A 105 2.47 -14.40 2.46
N ARG A 106 1.51 -13.53 2.74
CA ARG A 106 0.38 -13.33 1.83
C ARG A 106 0.82 -12.48 0.65
N ALA A 107 0.35 -12.84 -0.52
CA ALA A 107 0.62 -12.12 -1.76
C ALA A 107 0.44 -10.58 -1.64
N PRO A 108 -0.59 -10.04 -0.94
CA PRO A 108 -0.73 -8.60 -0.75
C PRO A 108 0.43 -7.92 -0.04
N LEU A 109 1.04 -8.58 0.96
CA LEU A 109 2.18 -8.05 1.69
C LEU A 109 3.43 -7.97 0.80
N ILE A 110 3.67 -8.99 0.00
CA ILE A 110 4.80 -9.02 -0.93
C ILE A 110 4.65 -7.90 -1.96
N MET A 111 3.45 -7.73 -2.53
CA MET A 111 3.14 -6.65 -3.46
C MET A 111 3.34 -5.27 -2.82
N ALA A 112 2.84 -5.06 -1.62
CA ALA A 112 2.99 -3.80 -0.89
C ALA A 112 4.47 -3.49 -0.59
N MET A 113 5.26 -4.51 -0.24
CA MET A 113 6.68 -4.35 0.02
C MET A 113 7.46 -3.99 -1.25
N ILE A 114 7.17 -4.67 -2.36
CA ILE A 114 7.79 -4.36 -3.67
C ILE A 114 7.44 -2.93 -4.10
N MET A 115 6.18 -2.55 -3.98
CA MET A 115 5.72 -1.19 -4.31
C MET A 115 6.33 -0.13 -3.41
N SER A 116 6.46 -0.39 -2.11
CA SER A 116 7.09 0.52 -1.15
C SER A 116 8.56 0.75 -1.49
N VAL A 117 9.31 -0.31 -1.76
CA VAL A 117 10.72 -0.22 -2.17
C VAL A 117 10.85 0.53 -3.49
N SER A 118 10.00 0.22 -4.46
CA SER A 118 9.98 0.91 -5.76
C SER A 118 9.68 2.40 -5.61
N GLY A 119 8.71 2.77 -4.76
CA GLY A 119 8.37 4.17 -4.48
C GLY A 119 9.53 4.94 -3.83
N VAL A 120 10.20 4.33 -2.86
CA VAL A 120 11.38 4.92 -2.21
C VAL A 120 12.53 5.10 -3.21
N LEU A 121 12.79 4.10 -4.06
CA LEU A 121 13.82 4.20 -5.08
C LEU A 121 13.54 5.31 -6.09
N LEU A 122 12.28 5.44 -6.54
CA LEU A 122 11.87 6.52 -7.42
C LEU A 122 12.04 7.88 -6.75
N PHE A 123 11.63 8.00 -5.50
CA PHE A 123 11.77 9.25 -4.74
C PHE A 123 13.24 9.66 -4.57
N VAL A 124 14.11 8.72 -4.18
CA VAL A 124 15.55 8.96 -4.05
C VAL A 124 16.18 9.31 -5.40
N SER A 125 15.77 8.64 -6.48
CA SER A 125 16.26 8.91 -7.84
C SER A 125 15.89 10.32 -8.30
N ILE A 126 14.67 10.76 -8.00
CA ILE A 126 14.21 12.13 -8.29
C ILE A 126 15.00 13.14 -7.47
N LEU A 127 15.20 12.87 -6.20
CA LEU A 127 15.94 13.74 -5.29
C LEU A 127 17.40 13.89 -5.71
N TRP A 128 18.03 12.80 -6.13
CA TRP A 128 19.45 12.80 -6.57
C TRP A 128 19.65 13.51 -7.91
N LYS A 129 18.66 13.47 -8.78
CA LYS A 129 18.69 14.23 -10.04
C LYS A 129 18.45 15.73 -9.85
N LEU A 130 17.95 16.11 -8.65
CA LEU A 130 17.67 17.49 -8.26
C LEU A 130 18.86 18.17 -7.56
N LEU A 131 19.72 17.38 -6.95
CA LEU A 131 20.99 17.79 -6.31
C LEU A 131 22.12 17.78 -7.33
#